data_c005aacbe61f2a43f05aa8e5d3becd77
#
_entry.id   c005aacbe61f2a43f05aa8e5d3becd77
#
_cell.length_a   1.000
_cell.length_b   1.000
_cell.length_c   1.000
_cell.angle_alpha   90.00
_cell.angle_beta   90.00
_cell.angle_gamma   90.00
#
_symmetry.space_group_name_H-M   'P 1'
#
loop_
_entity.id
_entity.type
_entity.pdbx_description
1 polymer ?
#
loop_
_entity_poly.entity_id
_entity_poly.type
_entity_poly.pdbx_seq_one_letter_code
_entity_poly.pdbx_strand_id
1 'polypeptide(L)'
;INVWMDLDKCALIVLLCVTAICVSWRGYRPCSLPQDKSPCACERCLSEDDLWFMKRFNKSVEPFLSANYNLSEDVFNWWKSEKGNFSTFRQTVDRLFLTVPPSPDLLESSPDRCRTCAVVGNSVNLRRSHYGPLIDFHDVIIRVNTGRIEGYEADVGTRTTHRVMYPESSMDLDNTTHLVLAPFKIVDFEWLTKALTTGFKGRSWFIKIGLKSNSDSQQVMVLNPAFMRYVHDLWLEKKGKYPSTGFLALILALHMCDEVSVFGYGADSDGNWSHYWEKLNNKRLKTGPHPGDTEYRMIQELDDLQELRFYTGF
;
A
#
# COMPACT_ATOMS: atom_id res chain seq x y z
N ILE A 1 5.42 -6.32 -80.43
CA ILE A 1 4.38 -5.76 -79.55
C ILE A 1 5.02 -4.57 -78.85
N ASN A 2 4.77 -3.35 -79.43
CA ASN A 2 5.29 -2.10 -78.90
C ASN A 2 4.44 -1.67 -77.73
N VAL A 3 5.02 -1.70 -76.54
CA VAL A 3 4.45 -1.06 -75.35
C VAL A 3 5.13 0.31 -75.17
N TRP A 4 4.64 1.28 -75.95
CA TRP A 4 4.88 2.68 -75.59
C TRP A 4 3.80 3.08 -74.64
N MET A 5 4.15 3.00 -73.35
CA MET A 5 3.33 3.61 -72.31
C MET A 5 3.53 5.13 -72.39
N ASP A 6 2.43 5.82 -72.64
CA ASP A 6 2.33 7.25 -72.86
C ASP A 6 2.91 7.98 -71.57
N LEU A 7 4.02 8.67 -71.74
CA LEU A 7 4.69 9.38 -70.65
C LEU A 7 3.73 10.35 -69.93
N ASP A 8 2.78 10.91 -70.71
CA ASP A 8 1.79 11.84 -70.16
C ASP A 8 0.80 11.14 -69.18
N LYS A 9 0.46 9.89 -69.41
CA LYS A 9 -0.40 9.10 -68.58
C LYS A 9 0.31 8.68 -67.28
N CYS A 10 1.62 8.36 -67.37
CA CYS A 10 2.43 8.08 -66.21
C CYS A 10 2.61 9.32 -65.32
N ALA A 11 2.85 10.48 -65.90
CA ALA A 11 2.96 11.75 -65.20
C ALA A 11 1.65 12.13 -64.49
N LEU A 12 0.49 11.89 -65.12
CA LEU A 12 -0.82 12.16 -64.55
C LEU A 12 -1.13 11.24 -63.34
N ILE A 13 -0.78 9.94 -63.45
CA ILE A 13 -0.95 8.98 -62.35
C ILE A 13 -0.07 9.34 -61.15
N VAL A 14 1.19 9.70 -61.37
CA VAL A 14 2.09 10.14 -60.33
C VAL A 14 1.59 11.42 -59.67
N LEU A 15 1.09 12.40 -60.43
CA LEU A 15 0.51 13.63 -59.89
C LEU A 15 -0.73 13.36 -59.04
N LEU A 16 -1.62 12.46 -59.46
CA LEU A 16 -2.81 12.06 -58.73
C LEU A 16 -2.45 11.30 -57.43
N CYS A 17 -1.44 10.45 -57.47
CA CYS A 17 -0.96 9.76 -56.25
C CYS A 17 -0.34 10.72 -55.26
N VAL A 18 0.47 11.69 -55.71
CA VAL A 18 1.07 12.70 -54.85
C VAL A 18 0.02 13.62 -54.23
N THR A 19 -0.99 14.04 -55.02
CA THR A 19 -2.10 14.86 -54.53
C THR A 19 -2.97 14.08 -53.53
N ALA A 20 -3.26 12.81 -53.76
CA ALA A 20 -3.98 11.95 -52.82
C ALA A 20 -3.22 11.75 -51.49
N ILE A 21 -1.90 11.56 -51.57
CA ILE A 21 -1.04 11.46 -50.40
C ILE A 21 -0.99 12.80 -49.66
N CYS A 22 -0.84 13.92 -50.37
CA CYS A 22 -0.85 15.24 -49.75
C CYS A 22 -2.19 15.62 -49.11
N VAL A 23 -3.31 15.21 -49.70
CA VAL A 23 -4.66 15.42 -49.11
C VAL A 23 -4.87 14.51 -47.93
N SER A 24 -4.40 13.27 -47.98
CA SER A 24 -4.43 12.36 -46.78
C SER A 24 -3.55 12.89 -45.65
N TRP A 25 -2.39 13.47 -45.96
CA TRP A 25 -1.52 14.09 -44.95
C TRP A 25 -2.06 15.40 -44.38
N ARG A 26 -2.80 16.19 -45.17
CA ARG A 26 -3.46 17.41 -44.67
C ARG A 26 -4.72 17.11 -43.83
N GLY A 27 -5.33 15.93 -43.99
CA GLY A 27 -6.46 15.46 -43.20
C GLY A 27 -6.06 14.85 -41.84
N TYR A 28 -4.82 14.46 -41.68
CA TYR A 28 -4.29 14.02 -40.42
C TYR A 28 -3.83 15.25 -39.60
N ARG A 29 -4.78 16.06 -39.12
CA ARG A 29 -4.57 16.72 -37.84
C ARG A 29 -4.68 15.58 -36.82
N PRO A 30 -3.63 15.24 -36.06
CA PRO A 30 -3.85 14.51 -34.84
C PRO A 30 -4.88 15.34 -34.10
N CYS A 31 -6.04 14.75 -33.81
CA CYS A 31 -6.93 15.28 -32.78
C CYS A 31 -6.11 15.25 -31.50
N SER A 32 -5.35 16.31 -31.24
CA SER A 32 -4.84 16.59 -29.94
C SER A 32 -6.07 16.95 -29.12
N LEU A 33 -6.76 15.91 -28.63
CA LEU A 33 -7.51 16.03 -27.38
C LEU A 33 -6.54 16.73 -26.41
N PRO A 34 -7.02 17.71 -25.62
CA PRO A 34 -6.21 18.22 -24.53
C PRO A 34 -5.70 16.97 -23.83
N GLN A 35 -4.41 16.77 -23.83
CA GLN A 35 -3.75 15.69 -23.11
C GLN A 35 -3.90 16.13 -21.67
N ASP A 36 -5.01 15.70 -21.02
CA ASP A 36 -5.12 15.75 -19.57
C ASP A 36 -3.85 15.08 -19.07
N LYS A 37 -2.97 15.87 -18.47
CA LYS A 37 -1.70 15.38 -17.96
C LYS A 37 -2.04 14.30 -16.96
N SER A 38 -1.72 13.05 -17.29
CA SER A 38 -1.85 11.95 -16.34
C SER A 38 -1.22 12.34 -15.01
N PRO A 39 -1.87 12.09 -13.87
CA PRO A 39 -1.32 12.43 -12.55
C PRO A 39 -0.04 11.67 -12.22
N CYS A 40 0.27 10.60 -12.93
CA CYS A 40 1.49 9.80 -12.78
C CYS A 40 1.96 9.23 -14.14
N ALA A 41 3.17 8.69 -14.18
CA ALA A 41 3.74 8.03 -15.36
C ALA A 41 3.45 6.52 -15.42
N CYS A 42 2.60 5.97 -14.58
CA CYS A 42 2.18 4.56 -14.63
C CYS A 42 1.28 4.29 -15.83
N GLU A 43 1.17 3.02 -16.20
CA GLU A 43 0.16 2.58 -17.17
C GLU A 43 -1.27 2.89 -16.68
N ARG A 44 -1.46 2.79 -15.37
CA ARG A 44 -2.71 3.14 -14.67
C ARG A 44 -2.37 3.90 -13.39
N CYS A 45 -2.85 5.12 -13.31
CA CYS A 45 -2.82 5.89 -12.06
C CYS A 45 -4.12 5.69 -11.29
N LEU A 46 -4.12 5.96 -9.99
CA LEU A 46 -5.34 5.99 -9.20
C LEU A 46 -6.35 6.95 -9.85
N SER A 47 -7.59 6.52 -9.98
CA SER A 47 -8.64 7.27 -10.66
C SER A 47 -9.03 8.50 -9.84
N GLU A 48 -9.17 9.63 -10.55
CA GLU A 48 -9.77 10.85 -9.99
C GLU A 48 -11.24 10.99 -10.39
N ASP A 49 -11.75 10.08 -11.24
CA ASP A 49 -13.07 10.17 -11.85
C ASP A 49 -14.08 9.16 -11.28
N ASP A 50 -13.62 8.07 -10.63
CA ASP A 50 -14.53 7.09 -10.04
C ASP A 50 -15.17 7.61 -8.75
N LEU A 51 -16.49 7.83 -8.79
CA LEU A 51 -17.26 8.41 -7.68
C LEU A 51 -17.27 7.52 -6.43
N TRP A 52 -17.23 6.19 -6.58
CA TRP A 52 -17.19 5.27 -5.45
C TRP A 52 -15.84 5.33 -4.76
N PHE A 53 -14.74 5.36 -5.53
CA PHE A 53 -13.39 5.49 -5.03
C PHE A 53 -13.18 6.86 -4.36
N MET A 54 -13.49 7.96 -5.05
CA MET A 54 -13.31 9.32 -4.55
C MET A 54 -14.13 9.64 -3.30
N LYS A 55 -15.26 8.97 -3.10
CA LYS A 55 -16.02 9.09 -1.85
C LYS A 55 -15.27 8.51 -0.65
N ARG A 56 -14.35 7.57 -0.88
CA ARG A 56 -13.57 6.87 0.15
C ARG A 56 -12.13 7.37 0.25
N PHE A 57 -11.50 7.60 -0.90
CA PHE A 57 -10.11 8.03 -0.95
C PHE A 57 -10.00 9.55 -0.78
N ASN A 58 -9.26 9.95 0.26
CA ASN A 58 -8.97 11.36 0.52
C ASN A 58 -7.45 11.53 0.72
N LYS A 59 -6.77 11.99 -0.31
CA LYS A 59 -5.32 12.19 -0.33
C LYS A 59 -4.82 13.16 0.74
N SER A 60 -5.70 14.07 1.23
CA SER A 60 -5.36 15.05 2.27
C SER A 60 -5.29 14.45 3.67
N VAL A 61 -5.71 13.21 3.86
CA VAL A 61 -5.59 12.53 5.16
C VAL A 61 -4.16 12.06 5.34
N GLU A 62 -3.48 12.62 6.33
CA GLU A 62 -2.09 12.26 6.66
C GLU A 62 -2.00 10.86 7.27
N PRO A 63 -1.33 9.90 6.58
CA PRO A 63 -1.25 8.53 7.08
C PRO A 63 -0.39 8.40 8.33
N PHE A 64 0.60 9.29 8.48
CA PHE A 64 1.57 9.20 9.57
C PHE A 64 1.36 10.28 10.62
N LEU A 65 1.61 9.89 11.85
CA LEU A 65 1.67 10.81 12.98
C LEU A 65 2.95 11.65 12.86
N SER A 66 2.85 12.95 13.04
CA SER A 66 3.98 13.89 13.05
C SER A 66 4.13 14.57 14.41
N ALA A 67 5.26 15.21 14.65
CA ALA A 67 5.49 15.98 15.89
C ALA A 67 4.48 17.13 16.05
N ASN A 68 3.98 17.68 14.95
CA ASN A 68 2.98 18.75 14.93
C ASN A 68 1.54 18.24 14.79
N TYR A 69 1.30 16.98 15.21
CA TYR A 69 -0.01 16.36 15.09
C TYR A 69 -1.12 17.16 15.78
N ASN A 70 -2.29 17.19 15.16
CA ASN A 70 -3.50 17.76 15.74
C ASN A 70 -4.57 16.68 15.83
N LEU A 71 -4.46 15.81 16.85
CA LEU A 71 -5.44 14.77 17.09
C LEU A 71 -6.57 15.32 17.97
N SER A 72 -7.82 15.17 17.55
CA SER A 72 -8.97 15.52 18.38
C SER A 72 -9.20 14.49 19.48
N GLU A 73 -9.79 14.93 20.59
CA GLU A 73 -10.16 14.03 21.69
C GLU A 73 -11.21 12.98 21.25
N ASP A 74 -12.03 13.30 20.28
CA ASP A 74 -13.02 12.38 19.71
C ASP A 74 -12.32 11.22 18.95
N VAL A 75 -11.31 11.52 18.14
CA VAL A 75 -10.48 10.49 17.47
C VAL A 75 -9.77 9.63 18.52
N PHE A 76 -9.17 10.26 19.54
CA PHE A 76 -8.52 9.55 20.62
C PHE A 76 -9.50 8.61 21.35
N ASN A 77 -10.70 9.07 21.66
CA ASN A 77 -11.71 8.26 22.36
C ASN A 77 -12.20 7.07 21.53
N TRP A 78 -12.26 7.20 20.21
CA TRP A 78 -12.52 6.08 19.30
C TRP A 78 -11.35 5.10 19.27
N TRP A 79 -10.12 5.63 19.12
CA TRP A 79 -8.92 4.84 18.92
C TRP A 79 -8.48 4.07 20.17
N LYS A 80 -8.59 4.66 21.35
CA LYS A 80 -8.13 4.04 22.58
C LYS A 80 -8.86 2.72 22.86
N SER A 81 -8.10 1.64 22.98
CA SER A 81 -8.65 0.33 23.37
C SER A 81 -8.55 0.07 24.87
N GLU A 82 -7.78 0.88 25.61
CA GLU A 82 -7.47 0.73 27.03
C GLU A 82 -7.90 1.96 27.84
N LYS A 83 -7.92 1.82 29.17
CA LYS A 83 -8.11 2.96 30.06
C LYS A 83 -6.92 3.89 29.95
N GLY A 84 -7.12 5.08 29.46
CA GLY A 84 -6.13 6.13 29.32
C GLY A 84 -6.80 7.48 29.10
N ASN A 85 -6.11 8.56 29.44
CA ASN A 85 -6.58 9.90 29.19
C ASN A 85 -5.80 10.57 28.06
N PHE A 86 -6.40 11.58 27.45
CA PHE A 86 -5.85 12.29 26.30
C PHE A 86 -4.53 13.02 26.66
N SER A 87 -4.40 13.51 27.89
CA SER A 87 -3.16 14.16 28.35
C SER A 87 -1.98 13.18 28.39
N THR A 88 -2.21 11.96 28.93
CA THR A 88 -1.18 10.90 28.91
C THR A 88 -0.78 10.51 27.49
N PHE A 89 -1.76 10.40 26.59
CA PHE A 89 -1.50 10.15 25.18
C PHE A 89 -0.57 11.22 24.59
N ARG A 90 -0.91 12.50 24.73
CA ARG A 90 -0.11 13.61 24.20
C ARG A 90 1.32 13.58 24.76
N GLN A 91 1.48 13.47 26.06
CA GLN A 91 2.81 13.39 26.69
C GLN A 91 3.64 12.21 26.20
N THR A 92 2.98 11.07 25.90
CA THR A 92 3.67 9.87 25.40
C THR A 92 4.12 10.08 23.96
N VAL A 93 3.27 10.67 23.11
CA VAL A 93 3.60 11.00 21.73
C VAL A 93 4.67 12.09 21.64
N ASP A 94 4.57 13.15 22.44
CA ASP A 94 5.60 14.20 22.49
C ASP A 94 6.97 13.61 22.86
N ARG A 95 6.99 12.67 23.82
CA ARG A 95 8.21 11.97 24.22
C ARG A 95 8.74 11.04 23.11
N LEU A 96 7.86 10.39 22.35
CA LEU A 96 8.26 9.56 21.23
C LEU A 96 9.01 10.39 20.16
N PHE A 97 8.52 11.59 19.85
CA PHE A 97 9.15 12.48 18.85
C PHE A 97 10.48 13.12 19.30
N LEU A 98 10.93 12.87 20.54
CA LEU A 98 12.32 13.09 20.93
C LEU A 98 13.27 11.99 20.41
N THR A 99 12.72 10.86 19.97
CA THR A 99 13.48 9.66 19.57
C THR A 99 13.33 9.36 18.07
N VAL A 100 12.17 9.60 17.51
CA VAL A 100 11.86 9.38 16.09
C VAL A 100 11.80 10.68 15.31
N PRO A 101 11.95 10.67 13.95
CA PRO A 101 11.85 11.87 13.15
C PRO A 101 10.51 12.58 13.32
N PRO A 102 10.49 13.90 13.22
CA PRO A 102 9.28 14.69 13.45
C PRO A 102 8.21 14.52 12.35
N SER A 103 8.60 14.13 11.16
CA SER A 103 7.71 13.90 10.02
C SER A 103 8.37 12.97 9.01
N PRO A 104 7.70 11.91 8.57
CA PRO A 104 8.19 11.11 7.45
C PRO A 104 7.92 11.85 6.13
N ASP A 105 8.89 11.80 5.20
CA ASP A 105 8.73 12.34 3.86
C ASP A 105 7.89 11.39 3.00
N LEU A 106 6.68 11.81 2.63
CA LEU A 106 5.88 11.17 1.59
C LEU A 106 6.17 11.88 0.27
N LEU A 107 6.64 11.12 -0.71
CA LEU A 107 6.80 11.65 -2.05
C LEU A 107 5.42 11.80 -2.71
N GLU A 108 5.11 12.99 -3.19
CA GLU A 108 3.90 13.25 -3.96
C GLU A 108 3.93 12.54 -5.32
N SER A 109 2.76 12.25 -5.89
CA SER A 109 2.62 11.76 -7.26
C SER A 109 3.20 12.78 -8.25
N SER A 110 3.75 12.30 -9.35
CA SER A 110 4.37 13.16 -10.37
C SER A 110 4.08 12.60 -11.77
N PRO A 111 3.76 13.43 -12.76
CA PRO A 111 3.54 12.99 -14.12
C PRO A 111 4.78 12.35 -14.77
N ASP A 112 5.95 12.57 -14.20
CA ASP A 112 7.22 12.04 -14.69
C ASP A 112 7.68 10.78 -13.93
N ARG A 113 6.88 10.29 -12.98
CA ARG A 113 7.22 9.14 -12.14
C ARG A 113 6.06 8.16 -12.02
N CYS A 114 6.38 6.87 -12.10
CA CYS A 114 5.51 5.78 -11.69
C CYS A 114 6.11 5.12 -10.45
N ARG A 115 5.43 5.21 -9.32
CA ARG A 115 5.83 4.55 -8.09
C ARG A 115 4.90 3.38 -7.82
N THR A 116 5.44 2.17 -7.85
CA THR A 116 4.68 0.93 -7.70
C THR A 116 4.81 0.36 -6.29
N CYS A 117 3.69 -0.07 -5.70
CA CYS A 117 3.64 -0.77 -4.42
C CYS A 117 3.22 -2.23 -4.57
N ALA A 118 3.95 -3.15 -3.91
CA ALA A 118 3.47 -4.49 -3.58
C ALA A 118 3.06 -4.54 -2.10
N VAL A 119 1.80 -4.82 -1.82
CA VAL A 119 1.31 -5.06 -0.46
C VAL A 119 1.18 -6.56 -0.24
N VAL A 120 2.02 -7.11 0.63
CA VAL A 120 2.15 -8.55 0.83
C VAL A 120 1.56 -8.95 2.18
N GLY A 121 0.37 -9.53 2.14
CA GLY A 121 -0.30 -10.15 3.28
C GLY A 121 0.29 -11.51 3.63
N ASN A 122 -0.42 -12.24 4.45
CA ASN A 122 0.07 -13.48 5.04
C ASN A 122 -0.80 -14.71 4.70
N SER A 123 -1.79 -14.57 3.81
CA SER A 123 -2.70 -15.66 3.47
C SER A 123 -1.97 -16.88 2.92
N VAL A 124 -2.49 -18.04 3.25
CA VAL A 124 -2.07 -19.34 2.70
C VAL A 124 -2.15 -19.39 1.16
N ASN A 125 -2.92 -18.52 0.54
CA ASN A 125 -3.04 -18.36 -0.91
C ASN A 125 -1.70 -18.05 -1.60
N LEU A 126 -0.70 -17.53 -0.85
CA LEU A 126 0.65 -17.32 -1.39
C LEU A 126 1.42 -18.61 -1.60
N ARG A 127 1.01 -19.71 -0.97
CA ARG A 127 1.74 -20.98 -1.05
C ARG A 127 1.71 -21.51 -2.49
N ARG A 128 2.90 -21.72 -3.10
CA ARG A 128 3.09 -22.16 -4.48
C ARG A 128 2.57 -21.19 -5.55
N SER A 129 2.36 -19.93 -5.18
CA SER A 129 1.91 -18.89 -6.12
C SER A 129 2.99 -18.44 -7.11
N HIS A 130 4.26 -18.63 -6.73
CA HIS A 130 5.42 -18.17 -7.51
C HIS A 130 5.41 -16.66 -7.81
N TYR A 131 4.77 -15.85 -6.93
CA TYR A 131 4.73 -14.39 -7.08
C TYR A 131 6.01 -13.68 -6.63
N GLY A 132 6.98 -14.41 -6.06
CA GLY A 132 8.20 -13.81 -5.51
C GLY A 132 8.88 -12.81 -6.44
N PRO A 133 9.23 -13.19 -7.70
CA PRO A 133 9.86 -12.24 -8.64
C PRO A 133 8.99 -11.04 -8.99
N LEU A 134 7.67 -11.23 -9.08
CA LEU A 134 6.74 -10.13 -9.35
C LEU A 134 6.68 -9.15 -8.17
N ILE A 135 6.63 -9.65 -6.94
CA ILE A 135 6.67 -8.83 -5.72
C ILE A 135 7.96 -8.03 -5.69
N ASP A 136 9.12 -8.68 -5.93
CA ASP A 136 10.43 -8.06 -5.86
C ASP A 136 10.69 -7.00 -6.96
N PHE A 137 9.86 -6.97 -8.00
CA PHE A 137 9.94 -5.98 -9.09
C PHE A 137 9.42 -4.59 -8.69
N HIS A 138 8.53 -4.49 -7.68
CA HIS A 138 7.95 -3.21 -7.26
C HIS A 138 8.97 -2.30 -6.55
N ASP A 139 8.75 -0.99 -6.64
CA ASP A 139 9.62 0.02 -5.97
C ASP A 139 9.50 -0.08 -4.45
N VAL A 140 8.26 -0.19 -3.96
CA VAL A 140 7.91 -0.27 -2.55
C VAL A 140 7.27 -1.62 -2.26
N ILE A 141 7.81 -2.34 -1.28
CA ILE A 141 7.30 -3.65 -0.86
C ILE A 141 6.94 -3.56 0.61
N ILE A 142 5.62 -3.59 0.88
CA ILE A 142 5.04 -3.46 2.20
C ILE A 142 4.64 -4.84 2.70
N ARG A 143 5.29 -5.32 3.76
CA ARG A 143 4.93 -6.60 4.41
C ARG A 143 4.26 -6.35 5.76
N VAL A 144 3.43 -7.29 6.17
CA VAL A 144 2.61 -7.15 7.37
C VAL A 144 3.09 -8.12 8.45
N ASN A 145 3.22 -7.60 9.67
CA ASN A 145 3.54 -8.39 10.87
C ASN A 145 4.80 -9.27 10.68
N THR A 146 4.76 -10.52 11.20
CA THR A 146 5.88 -11.47 11.14
C THR A 146 6.13 -12.05 9.74
N GLY A 147 5.32 -11.72 8.72
CA GLY A 147 5.35 -12.30 7.37
C GLY A 147 6.72 -12.87 6.98
N ARG A 148 6.84 -14.20 7.04
CA ARG A 148 8.10 -14.93 6.86
C ARG A 148 8.55 -14.90 5.40
N ILE A 149 9.84 -14.71 5.17
CA ILE A 149 10.44 -14.77 3.83
C ILE A 149 11.22 -16.09 3.69
N GLU A 150 12.06 -16.41 4.68
CA GLU A 150 12.92 -17.58 4.66
C GLU A 150 12.12 -18.87 4.42
N GLY A 151 12.49 -19.58 3.34
CA GLY A 151 11.85 -20.81 2.88
C GLY A 151 10.59 -20.60 2.03
N TYR A 152 10.24 -19.35 1.70
CA TYR A 152 9.06 -18.99 0.88
C TYR A 152 9.39 -17.97 -0.22
N GLU A 153 10.67 -17.77 -0.50
CA GLU A 153 11.18 -16.71 -1.38
C GLU A 153 10.56 -16.78 -2.78
N ALA A 154 10.35 -17.99 -3.31
CA ALA A 154 9.72 -18.16 -4.61
C ALA A 154 8.28 -17.64 -4.66
N ASP A 155 7.57 -17.69 -3.53
CA ASP A 155 6.16 -17.32 -3.44
C ASP A 155 5.97 -15.87 -2.96
N VAL A 156 6.84 -15.38 -2.08
CA VAL A 156 6.65 -14.09 -1.41
C VAL A 156 7.74 -13.06 -1.73
N GLY A 157 8.76 -13.42 -2.51
CA GLY A 157 9.91 -12.55 -2.80
C GLY A 157 10.91 -12.47 -1.65
N THR A 158 11.96 -11.70 -1.87
CA THR A 158 13.11 -11.58 -0.95
C THR A 158 13.23 -10.19 -0.35
N ARG A 159 12.73 -9.16 -1.06
CA ARG A 159 12.88 -7.76 -0.67
C ARG A 159 11.79 -7.32 0.31
N THR A 160 12.13 -6.37 1.17
CA THR A 160 11.18 -5.63 2.01
C THR A 160 11.66 -4.19 2.09
N THR A 161 10.80 -3.22 1.80
CA THR A 161 11.12 -1.80 1.98
C THR A 161 10.44 -1.24 3.23
N HIS A 162 9.21 -1.69 3.51
CA HIS A 162 8.42 -1.26 4.65
C HIS A 162 7.81 -2.46 5.35
N ARG A 163 7.79 -2.43 6.67
CA ARG A 163 7.10 -3.44 7.47
C ARG A 163 6.11 -2.78 8.41
N VAL A 164 4.83 -3.03 8.15
CA VAL A 164 3.72 -2.57 9.00
C VAL A 164 3.48 -3.62 10.08
N MET A 165 3.68 -3.26 11.33
CA MET A 165 3.51 -4.17 12.46
C MET A 165 3.06 -3.44 13.73
N TYR A 166 2.50 -4.18 14.66
CA TYR A 166 2.21 -3.73 16.01
C TYR A 166 3.11 -4.49 17.00
N PRO A 167 3.28 -4.02 18.23
CA PRO A 167 4.28 -4.58 19.15
C PRO A 167 4.23 -6.11 19.29
N GLU A 168 3.03 -6.70 19.36
CA GLU A 168 2.82 -8.15 19.53
C GLU A 168 3.28 -9.00 18.35
N SER A 169 3.39 -8.40 17.17
CA SER A 169 3.85 -9.06 15.95
C SER A 169 5.21 -8.57 15.49
N SER A 170 5.91 -7.85 16.36
CA SER A 170 7.20 -7.26 16.01
C SER A 170 8.28 -8.32 15.79
N MET A 171 9.22 -7.98 14.93
CA MET A 171 10.42 -8.77 14.63
C MET A 171 11.60 -7.85 14.38
N ASP A 172 12.80 -8.41 14.42
CA ASP A 172 14.01 -7.67 14.06
C ASP A 172 13.97 -7.27 12.57
N LEU A 173 14.34 -6.04 12.27
CA LEU A 173 14.42 -5.50 10.92
C LEU A 173 15.88 -5.28 10.54
N ASP A 174 16.18 -5.39 9.26
CA ASP A 174 17.46 -4.97 8.71
C ASP A 174 17.55 -3.44 8.58
N ASN A 175 18.72 -2.94 8.21
CA ASN A 175 19.00 -1.50 8.15
C ASN A 175 18.39 -0.82 6.91
N THR A 176 17.70 -1.55 6.05
CA THR A 176 17.10 -1.04 4.80
C THR A 176 15.58 -1.01 4.86
N THR A 177 15.00 -1.65 5.88
CA THR A 177 13.56 -1.78 6.05
C THR A 177 13.01 -0.70 6.95
N HIS A 178 12.05 0.09 6.45
CA HIS A 178 11.31 1.07 7.25
C HIS A 178 10.33 0.36 8.19
N LEU A 179 10.39 0.73 9.46
CA LEU A 179 9.37 0.33 10.44
C LEU A 179 8.16 1.24 10.31
N VAL A 180 6.99 0.66 10.10
CA VAL A 180 5.70 1.35 10.21
C VAL A 180 4.94 0.76 11.38
N LEU A 181 4.91 1.47 12.51
CA LEU A 181 4.14 1.05 13.67
C LEU A 181 2.64 1.32 13.45
N ALA A 182 1.81 0.29 13.61
CA ALA A 182 0.35 0.42 13.73
C ALA A 182 -0.03 0.41 15.23
N PRO A 183 -0.20 1.57 15.88
CA PRO A 183 -0.48 1.63 17.30
C PRO A 183 -1.96 1.42 17.58
N PHE A 184 -2.32 0.57 18.53
CA PHE A 184 -3.70 0.34 18.96
C PHE A 184 -3.97 0.80 20.40
N LYS A 185 -2.93 1.20 21.14
CA LYS A 185 -2.98 1.61 22.53
C LYS A 185 -1.80 2.51 22.91
N ILE A 186 -1.91 3.26 24.00
CA ILE A 186 -0.86 4.20 24.44
C ILE A 186 0.46 3.48 24.69
N VAL A 187 0.43 2.28 25.27
CA VAL A 187 1.64 1.52 25.57
C VAL A 187 2.43 1.10 24.33
N ASP A 188 1.83 1.13 23.14
CA ASP A 188 2.54 0.82 21.88
C ASP A 188 3.56 1.91 21.55
N PHE A 189 3.26 3.17 21.83
CA PHE A 189 4.22 4.28 21.71
C PHE A 189 5.35 4.19 22.74
N GLU A 190 5.02 3.81 23.98
CA GLU A 190 6.03 3.58 25.02
C GLU A 190 6.94 2.42 24.65
N TRP A 191 6.36 1.35 24.10
CA TRP A 191 7.10 0.21 23.61
C TRP A 191 8.08 0.64 22.49
N LEU A 192 7.64 1.41 21.51
CA LEU A 192 8.49 1.88 20.42
C LEU A 192 9.66 2.72 20.96
N THR A 193 9.38 3.70 21.82
CA THR A 193 10.42 4.53 22.44
C THR A 193 11.48 3.68 23.14
N LYS A 194 11.06 2.65 23.90
CA LYS A 194 11.98 1.75 24.60
C LYS A 194 12.72 0.82 23.63
N ALA A 195 12.05 0.30 22.61
CA ALA A 195 12.66 -0.57 21.62
C ALA A 195 13.79 0.14 20.87
N LEU A 196 13.62 1.42 20.58
CA LEU A 196 14.62 2.26 19.90
C LEU A 196 15.76 2.73 20.83
N THR A 197 15.60 2.65 22.14
CA THR A 197 16.58 3.17 23.11
C THR A 197 17.17 2.08 23.99
N THR A 198 16.47 1.73 25.08
CA THR A 198 16.98 0.84 26.16
C THR A 198 16.64 -0.63 25.95
N GLY A 199 15.79 -0.93 25.00
CA GLY A 199 15.12 -2.22 24.85
C GLY A 199 13.91 -2.35 25.77
N PHE A 200 12.90 -3.08 25.31
CA PHE A 200 11.69 -3.35 26.08
C PHE A 200 11.74 -4.75 26.71
N LYS A 201 11.49 -4.83 28.01
CA LYS A 201 11.30 -6.08 28.76
C LYS A 201 9.95 -6.06 29.44
N GLY A 202 8.94 -6.67 28.84
CA GLY A 202 7.59 -6.79 29.39
C GLY A 202 7.07 -8.23 29.35
N ARG A 203 6.09 -8.56 30.16
CA ARG A 203 5.59 -9.93 30.35
C ARG A 203 4.88 -10.53 29.14
N SER A 204 4.46 -9.71 28.16
CA SER A 204 3.80 -10.16 26.92
C SER A 204 4.67 -9.96 25.66
N TRP A 205 5.91 -9.45 25.81
CA TRP A 205 6.69 -8.86 24.74
C TRP A 205 8.16 -9.24 24.95
N PHE A 206 8.55 -10.38 24.44
CA PHE A 206 9.94 -10.83 24.50
C PHE A 206 10.75 -10.45 23.26
N ILE A 207 10.19 -9.65 22.39
CA ILE A 207 10.86 -9.30 21.15
C ILE A 207 11.59 -7.98 21.38
N LYS A 208 12.89 -8.07 21.46
CA LYS A 208 13.80 -6.95 21.33
C LYS A 208 13.79 -6.59 19.84
N ILE A 209 13.21 -5.47 19.46
CA ILE A 209 13.47 -4.94 18.13
C ILE A 209 14.95 -4.62 18.13
N GLY A 210 15.70 -5.42 17.39
CA GLY A 210 17.11 -5.17 17.13
C GLY A 210 17.27 -4.13 16.04
N LEU A 211 16.65 -2.97 16.18
CA LEU A 211 17.12 -1.78 15.51
C LEU A 211 18.49 -1.54 16.11
N LYS A 212 19.54 -2.03 15.42
CA LYS A 212 20.91 -1.75 15.79
C LYS A 212 21.02 -0.24 15.88
N SER A 213 21.58 0.24 16.98
CA SER A 213 21.69 1.63 17.39
C SER A 213 22.34 2.60 16.39
N ASN A 214 22.57 2.16 15.16
CA ASN A 214 23.14 2.93 14.05
C ASN A 214 22.20 3.02 12.82
N SER A 215 21.00 2.42 12.86
CA SER A 215 20.03 2.66 11.80
C SER A 215 19.38 4.02 12.04
N ASP A 216 19.44 4.84 11.02
CA ASP A 216 18.82 6.16 11.01
C ASP A 216 17.42 6.09 11.59
N SER A 217 17.17 6.86 12.64
CA SER A 217 15.83 7.08 13.18
C SER A 217 14.83 7.50 12.08
N GLN A 218 15.32 7.96 10.94
CA GLN A 218 14.54 8.31 9.74
C GLN A 218 13.75 7.14 9.12
N GLN A 219 14.03 5.89 9.51
CA GLN A 219 13.32 4.71 9.01
C GLN A 219 12.10 4.33 9.84
N VAL A 220 11.72 5.13 10.83
CA VAL A 220 10.59 4.82 11.72
C VAL A 220 9.43 5.75 11.45
N MET A 221 8.30 5.15 11.11
CA MET A 221 7.03 5.82 10.87
C MET A 221 5.97 5.27 11.81
N VAL A 222 5.01 6.10 12.18
CA VAL A 222 3.91 5.69 13.08
C VAL A 222 2.60 6.07 12.42
N LEU A 223 1.70 5.10 12.25
CA LEU A 223 0.37 5.39 11.70
C LEU A 223 -0.39 6.35 12.61
N ASN A 224 -1.02 7.32 11.99
CA ASN A 224 -1.84 8.31 12.67
C ASN A 224 -3.16 7.67 13.12
N PRO A 225 -3.56 7.74 14.40
CA PRO A 225 -4.88 7.30 14.83
C PRO A 225 -6.04 7.91 14.04
N ALA A 226 -5.89 9.14 13.54
CA ALA A 226 -6.88 9.77 12.67
C ALA A 226 -6.97 9.06 11.30
N PHE A 227 -5.86 8.64 10.74
CA PHE A 227 -5.84 7.81 9.54
C PHE A 227 -6.48 6.44 9.77
N MET A 228 -6.19 5.79 10.89
CA MET A 228 -6.81 4.50 11.25
C MET A 228 -8.34 4.63 11.37
N ARG A 229 -8.84 5.73 11.95
CA ARG A 229 -10.27 6.04 12.02
C ARG A 229 -10.85 6.33 10.63
N TYR A 230 -10.17 7.09 9.80
CA TYR A 230 -10.54 7.35 8.42
C TYR A 230 -10.74 6.02 7.65
N VAL A 231 -9.79 5.10 7.76
CA VAL A 231 -9.91 3.77 7.14
C VAL A 231 -11.13 3.00 7.68
N HIS A 232 -11.35 3.02 8.99
CA HIS A 232 -12.52 2.38 9.59
C HIS A 232 -13.84 3.01 9.14
N ASP A 233 -13.93 4.33 9.13
CA ASP A 233 -15.20 5.02 8.92
C ASP A 233 -15.59 5.07 7.43
N LEU A 234 -14.65 5.33 6.52
CA LEU A 234 -14.96 5.49 5.09
C LEU A 234 -14.77 4.20 4.29
N TRP A 235 -13.72 3.42 4.56
CA TRP A 235 -13.47 2.21 3.80
C TRP A 235 -14.23 1.01 4.34
N LEU A 236 -14.32 0.84 5.65
CA LEU A 236 -15.02 -0.28 6.27
C LEU A 236 -16.46 0.07 6.69
N GLU A 237 -16.92 1.29 6.43
CA GLU A 237 -18.28 1.76 6.77
C GLU A 237 -18.63 1.48 8.24
N LYS A 238 -17.64 1.66 9.12
CA LYS A 238 -17.72 1.41 10.57
C LYS A 238 -17.99 -0.05 10.95
N LYS A 239 -17.73 -1.00 10.06
CA LYS A 239 -17.85 -2.44 10.36
C LYS A 239 -16.62 -2.94 11.13
N GLY A 240 -16.83 -3.88 12.05
CA GLY A 240 -15.80 -4.36 12.95
C GLY A 240 -15.41 -3.35 14.04
N LYS A 241 -14.46 -3.74 14.87
CA LYS A 241 -13.98 -2.87 15.95
C LYS A 241 -12.93 -1.87 15.44
N TYR A 242 -12.04 -2.32 14.58
CA TYR A 242 -10.98 -1.55 13.92
C TYR A 242 -10.44 -2.33 12.71
N PRO A 243 -9.78 -1.65 11.75
CA PRO A 243 -9.19 -2.31 10.59
C PRO A 243 -8.07 -3.28 10.98
N SER A 244 -7.87 -4.33 10.19
CA SER A 244 -6.68 -5.17 10.36
C SER A 244 -5.40 -4.41 9.96
N THR A 245 -4.27 -4.85 10.49
CA THR A 245 -2.94 -4.31 10.08
C THR A 245 -2.73 -4.48 8.58
N GLY A 246 -3.23 -5.58 8.00
CA GLY A 246 -3.19 -5.80 6.56
C GLY A 246 -3.98 -4.77 5.77
N PHE A 247 -5.19 -4.49 6.17
CA PHE A 247 -6.04 -3.51 5.50
C PHE A 247 -5.52 -2.07 5.68
N LEU A 248 -4.99 -1.74 6.86
CA LEU A 248 -4.28 -0.47 7.07
C LEU A 248 -3.07 -0.32 6.12
N ALA A 249 -2.29 -1.39 5.93
CA ALA A 249 -1.16 -1.39 5.01
C ALA A 249 -1.58 -1.20 3.55
N LEU A 250 -2.72 -1.76 3.15
CA LEU A 250 -3.28 -1.59 1.81
C LEU A 250 -3.69 -0.13 1.57
N ILE A 251 -4.50 0.45 2.46
CA ILE A 251 -4.92 1.84 2.29
C ILE A 251 -3.73 2.80 2.39
N LEU A 252 -2.73 2.50 3.23
CA LEU A 252 -1.47 3.23 3.25
C LEU A 252 -0.77 3.20 1.89
N ALA A 253 -0.73 2.05 1.21
CA ALA A 253 -0.12 1.94 -0.11
C ALA A 253 -0.80 2.84 -1.16
N LEU A 254 -2.12 2.99 -1.11
CA LEU A 254 -2.85 3.93 -1.98
C LEU A 254 -2.46 5.39 -1.73
N HIS A 255 -1.99 5.74 -0.50
CA HIS A 255 -1.48 7.08 -0.18
C HIS A 255 0.00 7.26 -0.55
N MET A 256 0.74 6.18 -0.75
CA MET A 256 2.19 6.21 -0.98
C MET A 256 2.59 6.02 -2.44
N CYS A 257 1.75 5.33 -3.23
CA CYS A 257 2.12 4.86 -4.56
C CYS A 257 1.07 5.23 -5.61
N ASP A 258 1.52 5.25 -6.85
CA ASP A 258 0.69 5.59 -8.00
C ASP A 258 -0.01 4.33 -8.57
N GLU A 259 0.58 3.14 -8.38
CA GLU A 259 0.03 1.84 -8.74
C GLU A 259 0.24 0.84 -7.61
N VAL A 260 -0.80 0.09 -7.24
CA VAL A 260 -0.78 -0.84 -6.10
C VAL A 260 -1.14 -2.26 -6.53
N SER A 261 -0.29 -3.21 -6.17
CA SER A 261 -0.51 -4.65 -6.33
C SER A 261 -0.63 -5.33 -4.97
N VAL A 262 -1.64 -6.18 -4.80
CA VAL A 262 -2.00 -6.82 -3.53
C VAL A 262 -1.83 -8.32 -3.63
N PHE A 263 -1.12 -8.93 -2.68
CA PHE A 263 -0.79 -10.33 -2.64
C PHE A 263 -1.11 -10.93 -1.28
N GLY A 264 -1.63 -12.15 -1.23
CA GLY A 264 -1.77 -12.90 0.02
C GLY A 264 -2.83 -12.38 0.98
N TYR A 265 -3.99 -12.02 0.46
CA TYR A 265 -5.18 -11.65 1.22
C TYR A 265 -6.31 -12.65 0.99
N GLY A 266 -7.25 -12.71 1.92
CA GLY A 266 -8.41 -13.58 1.86
C GLY A 266 -8.18 -14.97 2.45
N ALA A 267 -9.26 -15.76 2.50
CA ALA A 267 -9.22 -17.16 2.87
C ALA A 267 -8.78 -18.03 1.69
N ASP A 268 -8.37 -19.27 1.95
CA ASP A 268 -8.14 -20.26 0.89
C ASP A 268 -9.47 -20.75 0.28
N SER A 269 -9.40 -21.62 -0.73
CA SER A 269 -10.56 -22.20 -1.41
C SER A 269 -11.51 -22.97 -0.47
N ASP A 270 -11.02 -23.40 0.68
CA ASP A 270 -11.80 -24.09 1.71
C ASP A 270 -12.36 -23.13 2.79
N GLY A 271 -12.13 -21.83 2.66
CA GLY A 271 -12.55 -20.80 3.60
C GLY A 271 -11.68 -20.67 4.85
N ASN A 272 -10.44 -21.15 4.83
CA ASN A 272 -9.54 -21.10 5.98
C ASN A 272 -8.70 -19.83 5.97
N TRP A 273 -8.64 -19.16 7.11
CA TRP A 273 -7.82 -17.96 7.36
C TRP A 273 -6.50 -18.36 8.05
N SER A 274 -5.59 -19.03 7.37
CA SER A 274 -4.29 -19.40 7.91
C SER A 274 -3.17 -18.65 7.19
N HIS A 275 -2.01 -18.54 7.87
CA HIS A 275 -0.84 -17.99 7.26
C HIS A 275 -0.12 -19.04 6.40
N TYR A 276 0.59 -18.60 5.34
CA TYR A 276 1.26 -19.51 4.40
C TYR A 276 2.37 -20.37 5.05
N TRP A 277 2.90 -19.99 6.22
CA TRP A 277 3.91 -20.77 6.95
C TRP A 277 3.34 -21.69 8.05
N GLU A 278 2.04 -21.59 8.33
CA GLU A 278 1.39 -22.34 9.39
C GLU A 278 0.83 -23.68 8.89
N LYS A 279 0.79 -24.65 9.80
CA LYS A 279 -0.05 -25.82 9.61
C LYS A 279 -1.46 -25.48 10.04
N LEU A 280 -2.44 -25.75 9.19
CA LEU A 280 -3.85 -25.51 9.52
C LEU A 280 -4.28 -26.45 10.65
N ASN A 281 -4.29 -25.94 11.89
CA ASN A 281 -4.76 -26.68 13.05
C ASN A 281 -6.20 -26.37 13.42
N ASN A 282 -6.74 -25.24 12.98
CA ASN A 282 -8.08 -24.77 13.30
C ASN A 282 -8.82 -24.29 12.04
N LYS A 283 -9.65 -25.16 11.47
CA LYS A 283 -10.51 -24.85 10.32
C LYS A 283 -11.62 -23.81 10.60
N ARG A 284 -11.75 -23.34 11.86
CA ARG A 284 -12.74 -22.35 12.28
C ARG A 284 -12.10 -21.04 12.72
N LEU A 285 -10.82 -20.84 12.38
CA LEU A 285 -10.15 -19.61 12.69
C LEU A 285 -10.87 -18.44 12.02
N LYS A 286 -11.31 -17.47 12.81
CA LYS A 286 -11.91 -16.23 12.35
C LYS A 286 -10.91 -15.09 12.47
N THR A 287 -11.15 -14.01 11.75
CA THR A 287 -10.28 -12.81 11.71
C THR A 287 -10.32 -11.98 13.01
N GLY A 288 -10.97 -12.50 14.09
CA GLY A 288 -11.03 -11.85 15.40
C GLY A 288 -11.90 -10.58 15.38
N PRO A 289 -11.41 -9.47 15.94
CA PRO A 289 -12.16 -8.21 16.00
C PRO A 289 -12.25 -7.47 14.66
N HIS A 290 -11.52 -7.93 13.66
CA HIS A 290 -11.47 -7.33 12.32
C HIS A 290 -12.60 -7.85 11.44
N PRO A 291 -13.17 -7.02 10.56
CA PRO A 291 -14.23 -7.42 9.65
C PRO A 291 -13.67 -8.05 8.37
N GLY A 292 -12.96 -9.18 8.48
CA GLY A 292 -12.18 -9.79 7.39
C GLY A 292 -12.93 -9.97 6.09
N ASP A 293 -14.20 -10.44 6.14
CA ASP A 293 -15.03 -10.57 4.93
C ASP A 293 -15.36 -9.21 4.28
N THR A 294 -15.45 -8.14 5.08
CA THR A 294 -15.67 -6.79 4.56
C THR A 294 -14.39 -6.26 3.94
N GLU A 295 -13.24 -6.43 4.61
CA GLU A 295 -11.94 -6.07 4.08
C GLU A 295 -11.65 -6.78 2.75
N TYR A 296 -11.94 -8.07 2.67
CA TYR A 296 -11.74 -8.86 1.45
C TYR A 296 -12.61 -8.39 0.29
N ARG A 297 -13.92 -8.15 0.54
CA ARG A 297 -14.80 -7.58 -0.49
C ARG A 297 -14.35 -6.20 -0.97
N MET A 298 -13.85 -5.36 -0.07
CA MET A 298 -13.32 -4.05 -0.42
C MET A 298 -12.11 -4.17 -1.37
N ILE A 299 -11.24 -5.17 -1.16
CA ILE A 299 -10.13 -5.43 -2.07
C ILE A 299 -10.63 -5.87 -3.45
N GLN A 300 -11.64 -6.72 -3.50
CA GLN A 300 -12.24 -7.16 -4.77
C GLN A 300 -12.90 -6.00 -5.53
N GLU A 301 -13.64 -5.12 -4.84
CA GLU A 301 -14.24 -3.93 -5.44
C GLU A 301 -13.18 -2.98 -6.01
N LEU A 302 -12.05 -2.79 -5.31
CA LEU A 302 -10.93 -1.98 -5.79
C LEU A 302 -10.25 -2.59 -7.03
N ASP A 303 -10.15 -3.93 -7.10
CA ASP A 303 -9.62 -4.64 -8.27
C ASP A 303 -10.58 -4.54 -9.47
N ASP A 304 -11.87 -4.73 -9.25
CA ASP A 304 -12.92 -4.59 -10.26
C ASP A 304 -12.94 -3.17 -10.87
N LEU A 305 -12.72 -2.15 -10.05
CA LEU A 305 -12.59 -0.74 -10.46
C LEU A 305 -11.21 -0.41 -11.05
N GLN A 306 -10.26 -1.36 -11.00
CA GLN A 306 -8.89 -1.20 -11.47
C GLN A 306 -8.06 -0.14 -10.72
N GLU A 307 -8.45 0.18 -9.48
CA GLU A 307 -7.70 1.05 -8.58
C GLU A 307 -6.49 0.34 -7.95
N LEU A 308 -6.48 -0.97 -8.00
CA LEU A 308 -5.35 -1.84 -7.66
C LEU A 308 -5.38 -3.12 -8.50
N ARG A 309 -4.33 -3.94 -8.37
CA ARG A 309 -4.29 -5.31 -8.93
C ARG A 309 -4.27 -6.31 -7.80
N PHE A 310 -5.25 -7.21 -7.75
CA PHE A 310 -5.34 -8.23 -6.73
C PHE A 310 -4.93 -9.61 -7.24
N TYR A 311 -3.88 -10.17 -6.67
CA TYR A 311 -3.34 -11.50 -6.98
C TYR A 311 -3.85 -12.51 -5.98
N THR A 312 -4.82 -13.31 -6.37
CA THR A 312 -5.58 -14.20 -5.46
C THR A 312 -4.83 -15.46 -5.06
N GLY A 313 -3.73 -15.81 -5.74
CA GLY A 313 -3.00 -17.06 -5.50
C GLY A 313 -3.63 -18.27 -6.17
N PHE A 314 -3.28 -19.46 -5.69
CA PHE A 314 -3.78 -20.74 -6.18
C PHE A 314 -4.71 -21.41 -5.16
#